data_327b600e95a152addce21baf3c785a0d
#
_entry.id   327b600e95a152addce21baf3c785a0d
#
_cell.length_a   1.000
_cell.length_b   1.000
_cell.length_c   1.000
_cell.angle_alpha   90.00
_cell.angle_beta   90.00
_cell.angle_gamma   90.00
#
_symmetry.space_group_name_H-M   'P 1'
#
loop_
_entity.id
_entity.type
_entity.pdbx_description
1 polymer ?
#
loop_
_entity_poly.entity_id
_entity_poly.type
_entity_poly.pdbx_seq_one_letter_code
_entity_poly.pdbx_strand_id
1 'polypeptide(L)'
;MKVSAIAFMSLIGLGACVAEETDSLEEGQTQQDSELKPKHEHHVRGWAKRGGGGGGNGITNHGGPVMTNTNGTNVYYIWYGNWAGNTAQSILPDLASHIGGSPYFNINTSYYNASNVHVTNKVNYVSAVSDSYSQGTALSDAQIQTIVANQITSGALPKDTNAVYFVLTSSDVNATSGFCTQYCGWHTNGSIGGSDIKYAFIGNPDRCPSACEQQTTSPNGNAGADGMASIISHELEEAVSDPDLNAWYDNRGYENADKCAWTFGAQSTASNGSKYNMTLGSRQFLIQQNWVNASGGYCAKSY
;
A
#
# COMPACT_ATOMS: atom_id res chain seq x y z
N MET A 1 14.98 54.21 54.31
CA MET A 1 15.44 53.95 55.70
C MET A 1 15.75 52.45 55.81
N LYS A 2 17.06 52.19 56.15
CA LYS A 2 17.64 51.03 56.82
C LYS A 2 17.31 49.64 56.21
N VAL A 3 18.17 48.98 55.46
CA VAL A 3 19.40 48.24 55.81
C VAL A 3 19.16 47.15 56.87
N SER A 4 19.31 45.90 56.55
CA SER A 4 20.34 45.03 57.12
C SER A 4 20.35 43.64 56.45
N ALA A 5 21.47 43.26 55.96
CA ALA A 5 21.90 41.90 55.59
C ALA A 5 22.42 41.21 56.86
N ILE A 6 22.31 39.91 56.94
CA ILE A 6 23.23 39.05 57.68
C ILE A 6 23.35 37.72 56.89
N ALA A 7 24.63 37.40 56.59
CA ALA A 7 25.12 36.10 56.13
C ALA A 7 25.64 35.28 57.31
N PHE A 8 25.59 33.95 57.21
CA PHE A 8 26.58 32.99 57.82
C PHE A 8 26.24 31.58 57.33
N MET A 9 27.04 31.00 56.54
CA MET A 9 28.21 30.13 56.73
C MET A 9 27.88 28.64 56.95
N SER A 10 28.31 27.90 55.98
CA SER A 10 28.80 26.50 55.87
C SER A 10 28.64 25.55 57.07
N LEU A 11 28.25 24.32 56.74
CA LEU A 11 28.97 23.13 57.19
C LEU A 11 28.78 21.96 56.20
N ILE A 12 29.93 21.30 55.94
CA ILE A 12 30.11 20.15 55.09
C ILE A 12 29.69 18.89 55.88
N GLY A 13 28.95 17.99 55.22
CA GLY A 13 28.70 16.64 55.71
C GLY A 13 28.57 15.65 54.58
N LEU A 14 29.60 14.82 54.38
CA LEU A 14 29.55 13.64 53.53
C LEU A 14 28.63 12.57 54.16
N GLY A 15 27.80 11.96 53.34
CA GLY A 15 27.02 10.78 53.74
C GLY A 15 26.41 10.08 52.55
N ALA A 16 26.81 8.85 52.38
CA ALA A 16 26.63 7.86 51.32
C ALA A 16 25.24 7.69 50.71
N CYS A 17 25.29 7.17 49.46
CA CYS A 17 24.27 6.53 48.63
C CYS A 17 23.16 5.79 49.38
N VAL A 18 21.91 6.09 48.99
CA VAL A 18 20.85 5.10 48.75
C VAL A 18 20.06 5.59 47.54
N ALA A 19 19.95 4.77 46.53
CA ALA A 19 19.05 4.98 45.39
C ALA A 19 17.64 4.66 45.86
N GLU A 20 16.75 5.65 45.84
CA GLU A 20 15.31 5.43 45.83
C GLU A 20 14.79 5.73 44.40
N GLU A 21 14.31 4.68 43.76
CA GLU A 21 13.48 4.73 42.59
C GLU A 21 12.22 5.54 42.91
N THR A 22 12.09 6.70 42.32
CA THR A 22 10.79 7.35 42.20
C THR A 22 10.21 6.99 40.84
N ASP A 23 9.36 5.96 40.87
CA ASP A 23 8.34 5.66 39.88
C ASP A 23 7.46 6.90 39.72
N SER A 24 7.66 7.65 38.65
CA SER A 24 6.77 8.70 38.23
C SER A 24 6.10 8.29 36.89
N LEU A 25 4.87 7.83 37.04
CA LEU A 25 3.83 7.66 36.07
C LEU A 25 3.93 8.65 34.88
N GLU A 26 4.48 8.18 33.76
CA GLU A 26 4.16 8.67 32.43
C GLU A 26 3.32 7.62 31.70
N GLU A 27 2.12 7.40 32.20
CA GLU A 27 1.04 6.82 31.41
C GLU A 27 0.37 7.94 30.62
N GLY A 28 0.46 7.88 29.27
CA GLY A 28 -0.53 8.59 28.49
C GLY A 28 -0.17 9.17 27.14
N GLN A 29 0.92 8.77 26.46
CA GLN A 29 1.15 9.30 25.09
C GLN A 29 1.77 8.34 24.05
N THR A 30 1.96 7.07 24.34
CA THR A 30 2.67 6.14 23.44
C THR A 30 1.78 5.15 22.71
N GLN A 31 0.46 5.19 22.85
CA GLN A 31 -0.45 4.23 22.20
C GLN A 31 -1.13 4.72 20.91
N GLN A 32 -1.00 5.99 20.55
CA GLN A 32 -1.68 6.54 19.36
C GLN A 32 -0.80 6.64 18.11
N ASP A 33 0.52 6.60 18.26
CA ASP A 33 1.45 6.64 17.12
C ASP A 33 1.80 5.26 16.51
N SER A 34 1.47 4.18 17.18
CA SER A 34 1.75 2.82 16.68
C SER A 34 0.66 2.24 15.77
N GLU A 35 -0.52 2.85 15.75
CA GLU A 35 -1.65 2.40 14.90
C GLU A 35 -1.65 3.03 13.49
N LEU A 36 -0.79 4.02 13.23
CA LEU A 36 -0.76 4.77 11.98
C LEU A 36 0.37 4.37 11.02
N LYS A 37 1.23 3.44 11.42
CA LYS A 37 2.23 2.89 10.50
C LYS A 37 1.71 1.61 9.89
N PRO A 38 1.79 1.45 8.56
CA PRO A 38 1.57 0.16 7.93
C PRO A 38 2.44 -0.88 8.65
N LYS A 39 1.83 -1.97 9.12
CA LYS A 39 2.58 -3.03 9.84
C LYS A 39 3.54 -3.76 8.92
N HIS A 40 3.33 -3.63 7.61
CA HIS A 40 4.16 -4.18 6.55
C HIS A 40 4.40 -3.09 5.51
N GLU A 41 5.55 -2.44 5.57
CA GLU A 41 6.02 -1.59 4.48
C GLU A 41 6.50 -2.51 3.36
N HIS A 42 5.74 -2.58 2.27
CA HIS A 42 6.07 -3.45 1.15
C HIS A 42 7.25 -2.88 0.39
N HIS A 43 8.38 -3.55 0.55
CA HIS A 43 9.61 -3.20 -0.13
C HIS A 43 9.61 -3.71 -1.57
N VAL A 44 8.87 -3.08 -2.46
CA VAL A 44 8.97 -3.33 -3.90
C VAL A 44 10.27 -2.73 -4.43
N ARG A 45 11.38 -3.17 -3.88
CA ARG A 45 12.70 -2.74 -4.32
C ARG A 45 13.47 -3.91 -4.88
N GLY A 46 13.79 -3.87 -6.18
CA GLY A 46 14.98 -4.41 -6.83
C GLY A 46 15.63 -5.72 -6.35
N TRP A 47 14.95 -6.53 -5.56
CA TRP A 47 15.39 -7.86 -5.13
C TRP A 47 15.15 -8.94 -6.18
N ALA A 48 14.75 -8.53 -7.38
CA ALA A 48 14.46 -9.39 -8.53
C ALA A 48 15.62 -10.27 -9.00
N LYS A 49 16.79 -10.21 -8.39
CA LYS A 49 17.93 -11.08 -8.75
C LYS A 49 18.14 -12.29 -7.83
N ARG A 50 17.33 -12.45 -6.80
CA ARG A 50 17.25 -13.76 -6.13
C ARG A 50 15.94 -14.40 -6.55
N GLY A 51 16.03 -15.21 -7.62
CA GLY A 51 14.95 -16.07 -8.02
C GLY A 51 14.38 -16.74 -6.77
N GLY A 52 13.08 -16.60 -6.55
CA GLY A 52 12.39 -17.24 -5.47
C GLY A 52 12.62 -18.73 -5.57
N GLY A 53 13.63 -19.21 -4.86
CA GLY A 53 13.79 -20.62 -4.60
C GLY A 53 12.60 -21.01 -3.74
N GLY A 54 11.56 -21.54 -4.36
CA GLY A 54 10.41 -22.10 -3.70
C GLY A 54 10.82 -23.21 -2.75
N GLY A 55 11.11 -22.87 -1.54
CA GLY A 55 11.33 -23.79 -0.44
C GLY A 55 10.33 -23.50 0.66
N GLY A 56 9.20 -24.19 0.68
CA GLY A 56 8.49 -24.55 1.89
C GLY A 56 7.85 -23.45 2.75
N ASN A 57 7.75 -22.19 2.29
CA ASN A 57 7.12 -21.13 3.03
C ASN A 57 5.87 -20.63 2.29
N GLY A 58 4.79 -21.39 2.42
CA GLY A 58 3.47 -21.02 1.92
C GLY A 58 2.86 -19.89 2.73
N ILE A 59 1.97 -19.14 2.11
CA ILE A 59 1.11 -18.17 2.80
C ILE A 59 0.07 -18.92 3.62
N THR A 60 -0.18 -18.47 4.84
CA THR A 60 -1.16 -19.08 5.75
C THR A 60 -2.14 -18.04 6.27
N ASN A 61 -3.35 -18.47 6.61
CA ASN A 61 -4.35 -17.60 7.23
C ASN A 61 -4.07 -17.43 8.72
N HIS A 62 -3.95 -16.18 9.15
CA HIS A 62 -3.70 -15.80 10.56
C HIS A 62 -4.99 -15.35 11.28
N GLY A 63 -6.15 -15.44 10.62
CA GLY A 63 -7.47 -15.24 11.23
C GLY A 63 -8.06 -13.85 11.05
N GLY A 64 -7.36 -12.92 10.41
CA GLY A 64 -7.87 -11.61 10.05
C GLY A 64 -8.99 -11.64 9.00
N PRO A 65 -9.64 -10.49 8.73
CA PRO A 65 -10.67 -10.40 7.72
C PRO A 65 -10.09 -10.55 6.30
N VAL A 66 -10.96 -10.95 5.36
CA VAL A 66 -10.68 -11.04 3.93
C VAL A 66 -11.84 -10.39 3.19
N MET A 67 -11.60 -9.66 2.11
CA MET A 67 -12.66 -8.98 1.35
C MET A 67 -13.42 -9.97 0.47
N THR A 68 -14.48 -10.54 1.02
CA THR A 68 -15.26 -11.65 0.41
C THR A 68 -16.64 -11.23 -0.10
N ASN A 69 -16.89 -9.94 -0.33
CA ASN A 69 -18.19 -9.45 -0.79
C ASN A 69 -18.55 -10.07 -2.15
N THR A 70 -19.75 -10.62 -2.27
CA THR A 70 -20.25 -11.27 -3.50
C THR A 70 -20.43 -10.33 -4.67
N ASN A 71 -20.57 -9.01 -4.39
CA ASN A 71 -20.62 -7.96 -5.41
C ASN A 71 -19.23 -7.50 -5.87
N GLY A 72 -18.16 -8.02 -5.27
CA GLY A 72 -16.78 -7.67 -5.55
C GLY A 72 -16.27 -6.51 -4.70
N THR A 73 -15.02 -6.14 -4.92
CA THR A 73 -14.34 -5.03 -4.25
C THR A 73 -14.49 -3.76 -5.05
N ASN A 74 -14.89 -2.68 -4.40
CA ASN A 74 -15.00 -1.37 -5.02
C ASN A 74 -13.64 -0.67 -5.00
N VAL A 75 -13.34 0.09 -6.05
CA VAL A 75 -12.09 0.85 -6.20
C VAL A 75 -12.41 2.32 -6.45
N TYR A 76 -11.80 3.18 -5.65
CA TYR A 76 -11.82 4.63 -5.78
C TYR A 76 -10.43 5.16 -6.00
N TYR A 77 -10.27 6.13 -6.91
CA TYR A 77 -8.99 6.81 -7.11
C TYR A 77 -9.02 8.23 -6.57
N ILE A 78 -7.94 8.65 -5.95
CA ILE A 78 -7.68 10.02 -5.54
C ILE A 78 -6.44 10.48 -6.31
N TRP A 79 -6.64 11.29 -7.33
CA TRP A 79 -5.58 11.89 -8.14
C TRP A 79 -4.93 13.03 -7.36
N TYR A 80 -3.88 12.69 -6.60
CA TYR A 80 -3.19 13.64 -5.74
C TYR A 80 -2.05 14.33 -6.48
N GLY A 81 -2.08 15.67 -6.51
CA GLY A 81 -1.08 16.49 -7.18
C GLY A 81 -1.52 17.02 -8.55
N ASN A 82 -0.56 17.24 -9.45
CA ASN A 82 -0.82 17.76 -10.79
C ASN A 82 -0.87 16.66 -11.85
N TRP A 83 -2.04 16.38 -12.33
CA TRP A 83 -2.32 15.38 -13.37
C TRP A 83 -2.77 15.99 -14.71
N ALA A 84 -2.67 17.31 -14.87
CA ALA A 84 -3.12 18.00 -16.08
C ALA A 84 -2.42 17.45 -17.34
N GLY A 85 -3.20 16.94 -18.27
CA GLY A 85 -2.72 16.38 -19.54
C GLY A 85 -1.99 15.02 -19.41
N ASN A 86 -1.98 14.38 -18.23
CA ASN A 86 -1.35 13.08 -18.04
C ASN A 86 -2.30 11.95 -18.45
N THR A 87 -1.85 11.07 -19.36
CA THR A 87 -2.63 9.95 -19.89
C THR A 87 -2.90 8.85 -18.84
N ALA A 88 -2.24 8.88 -17.68
CA ALA A 88 -2.53 7.99 -16.56
C ALA A 88 -4.02 8.03 -16.18
N GLN A 89 -4.67 9.20 -16.29
CA GLN A 89 -6.09 9.39 -16.00
C GLN A 89 -7.04 8.63 -16.95
N SER A 90 -6.52 8.07 -18.04
CA SER A 90 -7.26 7.13 -18.89
C SER A 90 -6.76 5.70 -18.79
N ILE A 91 -5.47 5.49 -18.52
CA ILE A 91 -4.84 4.17 -18.47
C ILE A 91 -5.26 3.42 -17.18
N LEU A 92 -5.16 4.09 -16.01
CA LEU A 92 -5.41 3.43 -14.73
C LEU A 92 -6.89 3.13 -14.45
N PRO A 93 -7.87 4.00 -14.79
CA PRO A 93 -9.29 3.61 -14.76
C PRO A 93 -9.63 2.44 -15.67
N ASP A 94 -8.99 2.34 -16.84
CA ASP A 94 -9.19 1.21 -17.75
C ASP A 94 -8.66 -0.10 -17.14
N LEU A 95 -7.50 -0.08 -16.49
CA LEU A 95 -6.99 -1.20 -15.69
C LEU A 95 -8.02 -1.65 -14.63
N ALA A 96 -8.46 -0.74 -13.76
CA ALA A 96 -9.35 -1.06 -12.66
C ALA A 96 -10.73 -1.57 -13.12
N SER A 97 -11.19 -1.10 -14.28
CA SER A 97 -12.46 -1.53 -14.88
C SER A 97 -12.40 -2.93 -15.50
N HIS A 98 -11.21 -3.45 -15.80
CA HIS A 98 -11.05 -4.71 -16.52
C HIS A 98 -10.23 -5.77 -15.78
N ILE A 99 -9.65 -5.45 -14.63
CA ILE A 99 -8.89 -6.42 -13.85
C ILE A 99 -9.80 -7.46 -13.19
N GLY A 100 -10.97 -7.07 -12.70
CA GLY A 100 -12.01 -7.98 -12.21
C GLY A 100 -12.54 -8.86 -13.33
N GLY A 101 -12.81 -10.13 -13.04
CA GLY A 101 -13.21 -11.14 -14.01
C GLY A 101 -12.07 -11.69 -14.86
N SER A 102 -10.87 -11.12 -14.76
CA SER A 102 -9.70 -11.64 -15.49
C SER A 102 -9.17 -12.93 -14.87
N PRO A 103 -8.46 -13.76 -15.65
CA PRO A 103 -7.73 -14.92 -15.11
C PRO A 103 -6.67 -14.51 -14.07
N TYR A 104 -6.15 -13.30 -14.15
CA TYR A 104 -5.18 -12.77 -13.21
C TYR A 104 -5.82 -12.50 -11.85
N PHE A 105 -6.88 -11.70 -11.78
CA PHE A 105 -7.56 -11.42 -10.50
C PHE A 105 -8.22 -12.66 -9.92
N ASN A 106 -8.50 -13.69 -10.75
CA ASN A 106 -9.02 -14.97 -10.29
C ASN A 106 -8.05 -15.70 -9.32
N ILE A 107 -6.77 -15.38 -9.31
CA ILE A 107 -5.79 -15.87 -8.35
C ILE A 107 -6.27 -15.63 -6.91
N ASN A 108 -6.91 -14.48 -6.66
CA ASN A 108 -7.40 -14.12 -5.33
C ASN A 108 -8.52 -15.03 -4.82
N THR A 109 -9.21 -15.75 -5.70
CA THR A 109 -10.21 -16.76 -5.27
C THR A 109 -9.57 -17.96 -4.55
N SER A 110 -8.25 -18.08 -4.53
CA SER A 110 -7.54 -19.06 -3.71
C SER A 110 -7.42 -18.64 -2.24
N TYR A 111 -7.82 -17.41 -1.89
CA TYR A 111 -7.84 -16.87 -0.52
C TYR A 111 -9.27 -16.82 0.02
N TYR A 112 -9.43 -17.06 1.33
CA TYR A 112 -10.73 -17.17 1.99
C TYR A 112 -10.67 -16.70 3.44
N ASN A 113 -11.80 -16.32 3.98
CA ASN A 113 -11.95 -15.94 5.39
C ASN A 113 -12.13 -17.17 6.32
N ALA A 114 -12.21 -16.93 7.62
CA ALA A 114 -12.37 -17.98 8.63
C ALA A 114 -13.63 -18.87 8.43
N SER A 115 -14.63 -18.39 7.69
CA SER A 115 -15.84 -19.15 7.34
C SER A 115 -15.71 -19.88 6.00
N ASN A 116 -14.52 -19.96 5.42
CA ASN A 116 -14.23 -20.53 4.10
C ASN A 116 -15.01 -19.87 2.95
N VAL A 117 -15.31 -18.58 3.11
CA VAL A 117 -15.86 -17.77 2.01
C VAL A 117 -14.68 -17.15 1.25
N HIS A 118 -14.61 -17.40 -0.04
CA HIS A 118 -13.50 -17.00 -0.90
C HIS A 118 -13.67 -15.57 -1.41
N VAL A 119 -12.53 -14.91 -1.70
CA VAL A 119 -12.50 -13.67 -2.47
C VAL A 119 -13.20 -13.91 -3.80
N THR A 120 -14.03 -12.96 -4.23
CA THR A 120 -14.71 -13.06 -5.53
C THR A 120 -13.84 -12.45 -6.65
N ASN A 121 -13.86 -13.06 -7.84
CA ASN A 121 -13.18 -12.50 -9.01
C ASN A 121 -13.97 -11.30 -9.58
N LYS A 122 -14.17 -10.26 -8.76
CA LYS A 122 -14.90 -9.06 -9.16
C LYS A 122 -14.26 -7.81 -8.57
N VAL A 123 -14.03 -6.82 -9.42
CA VAL A 123 -13.57 -5.47 -9.05
C VAL A 123 -14.46 -4.47 -9.75
N ASN A 124 -14.87 -3.44 -9.05
CA ASN A 124 -15.70 -2.36 -9.57
C ASN A 124 -14.94 -1.04 -9.47
N TYR A 125 -14.45 -0.51 -10.56
CA TYR A 125 -14.00 0.88 -10.58
C TYR A 125 -15.23 1.79 -10.47
N VAL A 126 -15.35 2.54 -9.37
CA VAL A 126 -16.57 3.30 -9.09
C VAL A 126 -16.43 4.76 -9.51
N SER A 127 -15.41 5.44 -8.99
CA SER A 127 -15.20 6.86 -9.30
C SER A 127 -13.80 7.33 -8.91
N ALA A 128 -13.48 8.56 -9.29
CA ALA A 128 -12.27 9.24 -8.87
C ALA A 128 -12.53 10.70 -8.54
N VAL A 129 -11.65 11.26 -7.71
CA VAL A 129 -11.60 12.68 -7.38
C VAL A 129 -10.19 13.21 -7.53
N SER A 130 -10.02 14.52 -7.64
CA SER A 130 -8.71 15.16 -7.64
C SER A 130 -8.47 15.89 -6.33
N ASP A 131 -7.24 15.83 -5.85
CA ASP A 131 -6.75 16.58 -4.70
C ASP A 131 -5.50 17.36 -5.10
N SER A 132 -5.62 18.67 -5.19
CA SER A 132 -4.52 19.55 -5.61
C SER A 132 -3.63 19.90 -4.42
N TYR A 133 -2.79 18.92 -4.00
CA TYR A 133 -1.76 19.09 -2.97
C TYR A 133 -2.30 19.52 -1.58
N SER A 134 -3.44 19.04 -1.15
CA SER A 134 -4.03 19.45 0.15
C SER A 134 -3.10 19.21 1.35
N GLN A 135 -2.13 18.30 1.22
CA GLN A 135 -1.13 17.96 2.24
C GLN A 135 0.31 18.29 1.81
N GLY A 136 0.50 19.07 0.71
CA GLY A 136 1.81 19.41 0.15
C GLY A 136 2.42 18.31 -0.72
N THR A 137 3.73 18.40 -0.99
CA THR A 137 4.45 17.51 -1.92
C THR A 137 5.36 16.49 -1.24
N ALA A 138 5.43 16.51 0.10
CA ALA A 138 6.19 15.56 0.91
C ALA A 138 5.25 14.97 1.97
N LEU A 139 4.73 13.78 1.69
CA LEU A 139 3.66 13.17 2.46
C LEU A 139 4.23 12.20 3.50
N SER A 140 3.75 12.31 4.75
CA SER A 140 3.83 11.23 5.72
C SER A 140 2.64 10.26 5.52
N ASP A 141 2.72 9.06 6.09
CA ASP A 141 1.64 8.06 6.02
C ASP A 141 0.34 8.60 6.65
N ALA A 142 0.44 9.36 7.75
CA ALA A 142 -0.70 10.03 8.38
C ALA A 142 -1.35 11.08 7.45
N GLN A 143 -0.56 11.79 6.64
CA GLN A 143 -1.10 12.71 5.65
C GLN A 143 -1.79 11.99 4.49
N ILE A 144 -1.30 10.81 4.10
CA ILE A 144 -1.97 9.96 3.09
C ILE A 144 -3.33 9.49 3.63
N GLN A 145 -3.41 9.05 4.87
CA GLN A 145 -4.70 8.76 5.51
C GLN A 145 -5.62 9.98 5.56
N THR A 146 -5.06 11.16 5.87
CA THR A 146 -5.82 12.42 5.90
C THR A 146 -6.39 12.78 4.53
N ILE A 147 -5.65 12.54 3.45
CA ILE A 147 -6.16 12.72 2.07
C ILE A 147 -7.42 11.87 1.86
N VAL A 148 -7.36 10.58 2.18
CA VAL A 148 -8.52 9.68 2.05
C VAL A 148 -9.69 10.14 2.95
N ALA A 149 -9.39 10.45 4.21
CA ALA A 149 -10.38 10.92 5.17
C ALA A 149 -11.11 12.19 4.70
N ASN A 150 -10.39 13.16 4.13
CA ASN A 150 -10.95 14.39 3.61
C ASN A 150 -11.93 14.14 2.45
N GLN A 151 -11.59 13.23 1.51
CA GLN A 151 -12.49 12.93 0.40
C GLN A 151 -13.77 12.22 0.86
N ILE A 152 -13.68 11.39 1.89
CA ILE A 152 -14.83 10.69 2.46
C ILE A 152 -15.68 11.66 3.31
N THR A 153 -15.07 12.46 4.18
CA THR A 153 -15.81 13.35 5.09
C THR A 153 -16.44 14.54 4.39
N SER A 154 -15.86 15.01 3.28
CA SER A 154 -16.48 16.03 2.43
C SER A 154 -17.63 15.49 1.57
N GLY A 155 -17.78 14.15 1.47
CA GLY A 155 -18.77 13.51 0.60
C GLY A 155 -18.35 13.47 -0.87
N ALA A 156 -17.11 13.84 -1.21
CA ALA A 156 -16.58 13.72 -2.57
C ALA A 156 -16.45 12.27 -3.01
N LEU A 157 -16.09 11.37 -2.06
CA LEU A 157 -16.19 9.92 -2.21
C LEU A 157 -17.11 9.35 -1.13
N PRO A 158 -17.87 8.28 -1.41
CA PRO A 158 -18.71 7.64 -0.40
C PRO A 158 -17.83 6.98 0.68
N LYS A 159 -18.34 6.82 1.91
CA LYS A 159 -17.74 5.99 2.94
C LYS A 159 -18.12 4.52 2.67
N ASP A 160 -17.21 3.76 2.10
CA ASP A 160 -17.43 2.39 1.67
C ASP A 160 -16.40 1.44 2.32
N THR A 161 -16.87 0.60 3.24
CA THR A 161 -16.03 -0.38 3.94
C THR A 161 -15.70 -1.62 3.09
N ASN A 162 -16.29 -1.73 1.89
CA ASN A 162 -15.99 -2.77 0.91
C ASN A 162 -15.15 -2.25 -0.25
N ALA A 163 -14.41 -1.18 -0.02
CA ALA A 163 -13.57 -0.55 -1.03
C ALA A 163 -12.10 -0.49 -0.65
N VAL A 164 -11.27 -0.30 -1.66
CA VAL A 164 -9.89 0.17 -1.52
C VAL A 164 -9.79 1.56 -2.17
N TYR A 165 -9.30 2.54 -1.41
CA TYR A 165 -9.08 3.92 -1.87
C TYR A 165 -7.61 4.10 -2.24
N PHE A 166 -7.31 4.30 -3.49
CA PHE A 166 -5.95 4.48 -3.97
C PHE A 166 -5.59 5.96 -4.07
N VAL A 167 -4.59 6.39 -3.30
CA VAL A 167 -3.98 7.72 -3.44
C VAL A 167 -2.88 7.63 -4.49
N LEU A 168 -3.18 8.14 -5.69
CA LEU A 168 -2.29 8.12 -6.85
C LEU A 168 -1.56 9.46 -6.92
N THR A 169 -0.25 9.48 -6.69
CA THR A 169 0.50 10.73 -6.64
C THR A 169 1.13 11.11 -7.99
N SER A 170 1.14 12.41 -8.30
CA SER A 170 1.94 12.92 -9.43
C SER A 170 3.45 12.79 -9.14
N SER A 171 4.29 12.83 -10.19
CA SER A 171 5.73 12.53 -10.09
C SER A 171 6.54 13.51 -9.25
N ASP A 172 6.01 14.69 -8.96
CA ASP A 172 6.62 15.69 -8.08
C ASP A 172 6.34 15.46 -6.58
N VAL A 173 5.43 14.52 -6.24
CA VAL A 173 5.08 14.18 -4.86
C VAL A 173 5.96 13.04 -4.34
N ASN A 174 6.41 13.16 -3.09
CA ASN A 174 7.17 12.14 -2.37
C ASN A 174 6.39 11.62 -1.17
N ALA A 175 6.58 10.35 -0.79
CA ALA A 175 6.21 9.84 0.53
C ALA A 175 7.48 9.63 1.36
N THR A 176 7.51 10.26 2.54
CA THR A 176 8.74 10.39 3.34
C THR A 176 9.13 9.14 4.09
N SER A 177 8.23 8.14 4.18
CA SER A 177 8.46 6.85 4.82
C SER A 177 9.32 5.88 3.99
N GLY A 178 9.63 6.20 2.73
CA GLY A 178 10.55 5.37 1.94
C GLY A 178 10.23 5.19 0.46
N PHE A 179 9.28 5.93 -0.10
CA PHE A 179 9.00 5.88 -1.54
C PHE A 179 10.27 6.11 -2.36
N CYS A 180 10.45 5.37 -3.44
CA CYS A 180 11.65 5.31 -4.28
C CYS A 180 12.89 4.65 -3.66
N THR A 181 12.90 4.38 -2.38
CA THR A 181 14.07 3.81 -1.69
C THR A 181 13.78 2.49 -1.01
N GLN A 182 12.57 2.28 -0.57
CA GLN A 182 12.13 1.08 0.13
C GLN A 182 10.93 0.43 -0.57
N TYR A 183 10.02 1.23 -1.13
CA TYR A 183 8.79 0.76 -1.78
C TYR A 183 8.40 1.66 -2.96
N CYS A 184 7.48 1.18 -3.80
CA CYS A 184 6.83 1.93 -4.86
C CYS A 184 5.34 2.20 -4.56
N GLY A 185 4.73 1.40 -3.71
CA GLY A 185 3.40 1.51 -3.15
C GLY A 185 3.29 0.74 -1.85
N TRP A 186 2.16 0.87 -1.19
CA TRP A 186 1.75 0.08 -0.03
C TRP A 186 0.24 0.18 0.18
N HIS A 187 -0.35 -0.81 0.84
CA HIS A 187 -1.74 -0.74 1.31
C HIS A 187 -1.80 -0.85 2.84
N THR A 188 -2.93 -0.42 3.39
CA THR A 188 -3.23 -0.54 4.82
C THR A 188 -4.70 -0.27 5.07
N ASN A 189 -5.08 -0.28 6.34
CA ASN A 189 -6.39 0.14 6.81
C ASN A 189 -6.29 1.24 7.87
N GLY A 190 -7.40 1.92 8.12
CA GLY A 190 -7.48 2.91 9.19
C GLY A 190 -8.91 3.29 9.55
N SER A 191 -9.09 3.80 10.78
CA SER A 191 -10.40 4.27 11.21
C SER A 191 -10.68 5.67 10.62
N ILE A 192 -11.63 5.73 9.69
CA ILE A 192 -12.07 6.98 9.05
C ILE A 192 -13.58 7.14 9.27
N GLY A 193 -13.96 8.21 9.96
CA GLY A 193 -15.35 8.46 10.30
C GLY A 193 -16.00 7.30 11.09
N GLY A 194 -15.23 6.66 11.98
CA GLY A 194 -15.67 5.54 12.82
C GLY A 194 -15.83 4.22 12.07
N SER A 195 -15.36 4.12 10.84
CA SER A 195 -15.39 2.89 10.03
C SER A 195 -13.98 2.48 9.64
N ASP A 196 -13.75 1.18 9.55
CA ASP A 196 -12.52 0.61 9.06
C ASP A 196 -12.47 0.73 7.52
N ILE A 197 -11.52 1.51 7.01
CA ILE A 197 -11.38 1.87 5.60
C ILE A 197 -10.01 1.37 5.10
N LYS A 198 -10.04 0.65 3.99
CA LYS A 198 -8.84 0.14 3.31
C LYS A 198 -8.36 1.18 2.29
N TYR A 199 -7.08 1.48 2.31
CA TYR A 199 -6.50 2.43 1.36
C TYR A 199 -5.07 2.07 1.00
N ALA A 200 -4.60 2.62 -0.12
CA ALA A 200 -3.27 2.37 -0.63
C ALA A 200 -2.62 3.69 -1.09
N PHE A 201 -1.31 3.76 -0.95
CA PHE A 201 -0.47 4.77 -1.59
C PHE A 201 0.16 4.17 -2.83
N ILE A 202 0.07 4.87 -3.96
CA ILE A 202 0.72 4.50 -5.22
C ILE A 202 1.55 5.69 -5.68
N GLY A 203 2.85 5.57 -5.54
CA GLY A 203 3.78 6.59 -6.02
C GLY A 203 3.93 6.54 -7.53
N ASN A 204 4.10 7.70 -8.16
CA ASN A 204 4.37 7.76 -9.60
C ASN A 204 5.82 7.36 -9.89
N PRO A 205 6.08 6.25 -10.62
CA PRO A 205 7.41 5.77 -10.95
C PRO A 205 8.28 6.75 -11.75
N ASP A 206 7.70 7.70 -12.49
CA ASP A 206 8.46 8.73 -13.20
C ASP A 206 9.35 9.58 -12.25
N ARG A 207 9.06 9.55 -10.95
CA ARG A 207 9.93 10.16 -9.93
C ARG A 207 11.24 9.40 -9.75
N CYS A 208 11.22 8.09 -9.90
CA CYS A 208 12.36 7.18 -9.68
C CYS A 208 12.32 5.98 -10.63
N PRO A 209 12.50 6.21 -11.94
CA PRO A 209 12.30 5.16 -12.93
C PRO A 209 13.13 3.90 -12.67
N SER A 210 14.40 4.07 -12.26
CA SER A 210 15.30 2.93 -11.96
C SER A 210 14.86 2.06 -10.80
N ALA A 211 14.00 2.58 -9.91
CA ALA A 211 13.50 1.87 -8.74
C ALA A 211 12.10 1.26 -8.96
N CYS A 212 11.21 1.98 -9.66
CA CYS A 212 9.79 1.68 -9.68
C CYS A 212 9.18 1.46 -11.07
N GLU A 213 9.91 1.66 -12.17
CA GLU A 213 9.44 1.29 -13.52
C GLU A 213 9.93 -0.10 -13.90
N GLN A 214 9.07 -0.89 -14.51
CA GLN A 214 9.43 -2.21 -15.06
C GLN A 214 10.24 -2.09 -16.35
N GLN A 215 10.01 -1.01 -17.10
CA GLN A 215 10.68 -0.69 -18.36
C GLN A 215 10.48 0.78 -18.72
N THR A 216 11.44 1.35 -19.44
CA THR A 216 11.39 2.75 -19.85
C THR A 216 10.52 3.03 -21.07
N THR A 217 10.29 2.02 -21.93
CA THR A 217 9.32 2.06 -23.03
C THR A 217 8.14 1.19 -22.65
N SER A 218 6.95 1.77 -22.57
CA SER A 218 5.78 1.10 -22.02
C SER A 218 4.69 0.87 -23.07
N PRO A 219 3.83 -0.16 -22.91
CA PRO A 219 2.81 -0.50 -23.90
C PRO A 219 1.81 0.60 -24.18
N ASN A 220 1.49 1.42 -23.16
CA ASN A 220 0.52 2.50 -23.27
C ASN A 220 1.16 3.87 -23.51
N GLY A 221 2.49 3.94 -23.74
CA GLY A 221 3.20 5.17 -24.04
C GLY A 221 3.37 6.13 -22.85
N ASN A 222 3.19 5.64 -21.63
CA ASN A 222 3.38 6.37 -20.37
C ASN A 222 3.99 5.42 -19.33
N ALA A 223 5.31 5.46 -19.18
CA ALA A 223 6.04 4.50 -18.36
C ALA A 223 5.65 4.58 -16.88
N GLY A 224 5.46 5.81 -16.36
CA GLY A 224 4.98 6.00 -15.00
C GLY A 224 3.60 5.40 -14.77
N ALA A 225 2.64 5.65 -15.68
CA ALA A 225 1.30 5.07 -15.57
C ALA A 225 1.31 3.54 -15.69
N ASP A 226 2.10 2.98 -16.62
CA ASP A 226 2.21 1.52 -16.76
C ASP A 226 2.93 0.90 -15.54
N GLY A 227 3.89 1.63 -14.93
CA GLY A 227 4.47 1.27 -13.65
C GLY A 227 3.45 1.26 -12.52
N MET A 228 2.67 2.34 -12.40
CA MET A 228 1.58 2.41 -11.42
C MET A 228 0.55 1.30 -11.62
N ALA A 229 0.26 0.90 -12.86
CA ALA A 229 -0.68 -0.19 -13.13
C ALA A 229 -0.24 -1.51 -12.46
N SER A 230 1.04 -1.83 -12.49
CA SER A 230 1.56 -3.02 -11.80
C SER A 230 1.52 -2.87 -10.28
N ILE A 231 1.81 -1.67 -9.76
CA ILE A 231 1.76 -1.40 -8.33
C ILE A 231 0.31 -1.43 -7.82
N ILE A 232 -0.65 -0.80 -8.53
CA ILE A 232 -2.08 -0.87 -8.19
C ILE A 232 -2.56 -2.31 -8.14
N SER A 233 -2.15 -3.13 -9.11
CA SER A 233 -2.53 -4.54 -9.14
C SER A 233 -1.98 -5.29 -7.93
N HIS A 234 -0.73 -5.03 -7.55
CA HIS A 234 -0.06 -5.59 -6.38
C HIS A 234 -0.84 -5.26 -5.09
N GLU A 235 -1.03 -3.97 -4.82
CA GLU A 235 -1.69 -3.50 -3.60
C GLU A 235 -3.18 -3.90 -3.54
N LEU A 236 -3.85 -4.01 -4.68
CA LEU A 236 -5.24 -4.46 -4.73
C LEU A 236 -5.36 -5.95 -4.36
N GLU A 237 -4.45 -6.78 -4.85
CA GLU A 237 -4.47 -8.22 -4.58
C GLU A 237 -4.12 -8.53 -3.12
N GLU A 238 -3.22 -7.78 -2.52
CA GLU A 238 -2.91 -7.86 -1.10
C GLU A 238 -4.08 -7.35 -0.25
N ALA A 239 -4.63 -6.18 -0.57
CA ALA A 239 -5.76 -5.61 0.16
C ALA A 239 -6.99 -6.53 0.17
N VAL A 240 -7.26 -7.33 -0.87
CA VAL A 240 -8.41 -8.24 -0.85
C VAL A 240 -8.17 -9.51 -0.04
N SER A 241 -6.93 -9.97 0.08
CA SER A 241 -6.55 -11.17 0.84
C SER A 241 -6.14 -10.86 2.28
N ASP A 242 -5.59 -9.68 2.54
CA ASP A 242 -5.11 -9.24 3.85
C ASP A 242 -5.42 -7.75 4.14
N PRO A 243 -6.70 -7.35 4.13
CA PRO A 243 -7.09 -5.94 4.18
C PRO A 243 -6.65 -5.20 5.45
N ASP A 244 -6.40 -5.93 6.55
CA ASP A 244 -6.05 -5.40 7.86
C ASP A 244 -4.65 -5.84 8.32
N LEU A 245 -3.84 -6.37 7.41
CA LEU A 245 -2.47 -6.81 7.66
C LEU A 245 -2.36 -7.88 8.77
N ASN A 246 -3.36 -8.77 8.84
CA ASN A 246 -3.45 -9.80 9.86
C ASN A 246 -4.17 -11.09 9.37
N ALA A 247 -4.34 -11.26 8.05
CA ALA A 247 -5.02 -12.41 7.45
C ALA A 247 -4.08 -13.36 6.69
N TRP A 248 -3.65 -13.04 5.49
CA TRP A 248 -2.90 -13.96 4.63
C TRP A 248 -1.48 -13.50 4.31
N TYR A 249 -0.50 -14.00 5.05
CA TYR A 249 0.93 -13.74 4.83
C TYR A 249 1.78 -14.96 5.21
N ASP A 250 3.05 -14.96 4.79
CA ASP A 250 4.01 -16.00 5.16
C ASP A 250 4.67 -15.71 6.53
N ASN A 251 5.49 -16.63 7.02
CA ASN A 251 6.15 -16.48 8.33
C ASN A 251 7.18 -15.33 8.41
N ARG A 252 7.44 -14.64 7.30
CA ARG A 252 8.28 -13.44 7.22
C ARG A 252 7.46 -12.17 7.03
N GLY A 253 6.13 -12.30 6.94
CA GLY A 253 5.22 -11.19 6.70
C GLY A 253 4.99 -10.86 5.22
N TYR A 254 5.49 -11.66 4.27
CA TYR A 254 5.22 -11.43 2.85
C TYR A 254 3.81 -11.89 2.46
N GLU A 255 3.10 -11.01 1.80
CA GLU A 255 1.75 -11.25 1.27
C GLU A 255 1.81 -11.88 -0.14
N ASN A 256 0.68 -12.03 -0.76
CA ASN A 256 0.57 -12.77 -2.03
C ASN A 256 1.35 -12.12 -3.18
N ALA A 257 1.27 -10.81 -3.37
CA ALA A 257 1.98 -10.14 -4.45
C ALA A 257 3.46 -9.95 -4.12
N ASP A 258 3.82 -9.73 -2.86
CA ASP A 258 5.21 -9.66 -2.38
C ASP A 258 6.03 -10.89 -2.75
N LYS A 259 5.44 -12.09 -2.60
CA LYS A 259 6.14 -13.34 -2.94
C LYS A 259 6.51 -13.44 -4.41
N CYS A 260 5.83 -12.68 -5.25
CA CYS A 260 6.00 -12.65 -6.69
C CYS A 260 6.50 -11.30 -7.22
N ALA A 261 6.94 -10.41 -6.31
CA ALA A 261 7.39 -9.08 -6.65
C ALA A 261 8.48 -9.10 -7.73
N TRP A 262 8.36 -8.23 -8.73
CA TRP A 262 9.27 -8.12 -9.89
C TRP A 262 9.41 -9.38 -10.75
N THR A 263 8.52 -10.36 -10.60
CA THR A 263 8.42 -11.50 -11.52
C THR A 263 7.27 -11.27 -12.50
N PHE A 264 7.52 -11.42 -13.79
CA PHE A 264 6.53 -11.10 -14.84
C PHE A 264 6.12 -12.32 -15.65
N GLY A 265 6.78 -13.45 -15.46
CA GLY A 265 6.55 -14.66 -16.23
C GLY A 265 6.83 -14.49 -17.73
N ALA A 266 6.18 -15.26 -18.57
CA ALA A 266 6.30 -15.14 -20.03
C ALA A 266 5.73 -13.82 -20.52
N GLN A 267 6.49 -13.12 -21.39
CA GLN A 267 6.17 -11.80 -21.90
C GLN A 267 6.08 -11.82 -23.43
N SER A 268 5.25 -10.96 -23.98
CA SER A 268 5.16 -10.65 -25.39
C SER A 268 5.77 -9.28 -25.68
N THR A 269 5.92 -8.93 -26.95
CA THR A 269 6.44 -7.62 -27.37
C THR A 269 5.36 -6.87 -28.12
N ALA A 270 5.06 -5.66 -27.68
CA ALA A 270 4.14 -4.74 -28.33
C ALA A 270 4.75 -4.12 -29.59
N SER A 271 3.94 -3.46 -30.41
CA SER A 271 4.38 -2.87 -31.68
C SER A 271 5.44 -1.77 -31.51
N ASN A 272 5.50 -1.12 -30.36
CA ASN A 272 6.49 -0.10 -30.02
C ASN A 272 7.78 -0.69 -29.36
N GLY A 273 7.90 -2.02 -29.30
CA GLY A 273 9.04 -2.73 -28.74
C GLY A 273 8.98 -2.97 -27.23
N SER A 274 8.00 -2.40 -26.52
CA SER A 274 7.83 -2.63 -25.07
C SER A 274 7.37 -4.06 -24.77
N LYS A 275 7.56 -4.50 -23.52
CA LYS A 275 7.08 -5.79 -23.05
C LYS A 275 5.71 -5.67 -22.41
N TYR A 276 4.91 -6.72 -22.58
CA TYR A 276 3.65 -6.90 -21.87
C TYR A 276 3.42 -8.38 -21.58
N ASN A 277 2.57 -8.68 -20.61
CA ASN A 277 2.25 -10.06 -20.25
C ASN A 277 0.75 -10.32 -20.09
N MET A 278 -0.08 -9.29 -20.16
CA MET A 278 -1.54 -9.43 -20.20
C MET A 278 -2.20 -8.32 -21.00
N THR A 279 -3.42 -8.60 -21.45
CA THR A 279 -4.32 -7.63 -22.05
C THR A 279 -5.57 -7.54 -21.19
N LEU A 280 -5.89 -6.33 -20.73
CA LEU A 280 -7.10 -6.02 -19.97
C LEU A 280 -7.88 -4.97 -20.73
N GLY A 281 -9.14 -5.26 -21.06
CA GLY A 281 -9.89 -4.44 -21.99
C GLY A 281 -9.21 -4.35 -23.35
N SER A 282 -8.89 -3.14 -23.77
CA SER A 282 -8.16 -2.88 -25.03
C SER A 282 -6.66 -2.61 -24.83
N ARG A 283 -6.16 -2.62 -23.60
CA ARG A 283 -4.79 -2.23 -23.27
C ARG A 283 -3.91 -3.40 -22.91
N GLN A 284 -2.64 -3.28 -23.26
CA GLN A 284 -1.59 -4.23 -22.88
C GLN A 284 -0.85 -3.69 -21.67
N PHE A 285 -0.56 -4.56 -20.70
CA PHE A 285 0.14 -4.22 -19.46
C PHE A 285 1.26 -5.22 -19.16
N LEU A 286 2.30 -4.76 -18.49
CA LEU A 286 3.33 -5.60 -17.88
C LEU A 286 3.09 -5.60 -16.37
N ILE A 287 2.36 -6.59 -15.86
CA ILE A 287 1.95 -6.71 -14.46
C ILE A 287 2.76 -7.81 -13.79
N GLN A 288 3.17 -7.60 -12.55
CA GLN A 288 3.80 -8.63 -11.72
C GLN A 288 2.88 -9.84 -11.56
N GLN A 289 3.49 -11.02 -11.42
CA GLN A 289 2.77 -12.24 -11.04
C GLN A 289 2.23 -12.10 -9.62
N ASN A 290 1.21 -12.88 -9.30
CA ASN A 290 0.70 -13.02 -7.94
C ASN A 290 0.76 -14.48 -7.47
N TRP A 291 0.73 -14.70 -6.15
CA TRP A 291 0.83 -16.01 -5.54
C TRP A 291 -0.52 -16.73 -5.52
N VAL A 292 -0.61 -17.83 -6.24
CA VAL A 292 -1.74 -18.77 -6.16
C VAL A 292 -1.59 -19.58 -4.87
N ASN A 293 -2.56 -19.48 -3.97
CA ASN A 293 -2.55 -20.22 -2.69
C ASN A 293 -3.23 -21.59 -2.83
N ALA A 294 -2.85 -22.34 -3.85
CA ALA A 294 -3.32 -23.69 -4.12
C ALA A 294 -2.16 -24.57 -4.61
N SER A 295 -2.30 -25.89 -4.53
CA SER A 295 -1.31 -26.84 -5.06
C SER A 295 0.13 -26.62 -4.56
N GLY A 296 0.28 -26.17 -3.30
CA GLY A 296 1.59 -25.92 -2.69
C GLY A 296 2.12 -24.51 -2.90
N GLY A 297 1.43 -23.67 -3.65
CA GLY A 297 1.71 -22.25 -3.88
C GLY A 297 2.76 -22.00 -4.98
N TYR A 298 2.48 -21.04 -5.85
CA TYR A 298 3.36 -20.63 -6.94
C TYR A 298 2.98 -19.25 -7.49
N CYS A 299 3.94 -18.57 -8.12
CA CYS A 299 3.69 -17.32 -8.82
C CYS A 299 3.07 -17.54 -10.20
N ALA A 300 1.97 -16.86 -10.51
CA ALA A 300 1.26 -16.98 -11.78
C ALA A 300 0.68 -15.65 -12.28
N LYS A 301 0.21 -15.66 -13.53
CA LYS A 301 -0.58 -14.60 -14.17
C LYS A 301 -2.04 -15.02 -14.38
N SER A 302 -2.39 -16.21 -13.94
CA SER A 302 -3.74 -16.76 -14.11
C SER A 302 -3.97 -17.95 -13.17
N TYR A 303 -5.20 -18.12 -12.76
CA TYR A 303 -5.67 -19.26 -11.97
C TYR A 303 -7.10 -19.62 -12.38
#